data_fa2db9144c47810d46362f1db7283fc6
#
_entry.id   fa2db9144c47810d46362f1db7283fc6
#
_cell.length_a   1.000
_cell.length_b   1.000
_cell.length_c   1.000
_cell.angle_alpha   90.00
_cell.angle_beta   90.00
_cell.angle_gamma   90.00
#
_symmetry.space_group_name_H-M   'P 1'
#
loop_
_entity.id
_entity.type
_entity.pdbx_description
1 polymer ?
#
loop_
_entity_poly.entity_id
_entity_poly.type
_entity_poly.pdbx_seq_one_letter_code
_entity_poly.pdbx_strand_id
1 'polypeptide(L)'
;PLERVTRFHVWLGRKRRSRQACRVVGESRTGKTVACQTYASQYPPSQQEGEPPIVPVLYWHAPEDSGPRDLFDGIFDGVNYQLKRGTISEVRRRVYEVLRSCQVEMLLIDEAHRIRPKTFSDIRDIFDKLGISVVLIGTDRLDAVVRRDEQIYNRFMACHRFERMNRSDLKVSTGLWEKHVLQLPESSKLTSGSMQRLLEGCTQGYIGLLDAVLRSAAIETLERGEQHISKAILEEVIAEYR
;
A
#
# COMPACT_ATOMS: atom_id res chain seq x y z
N PRO A 1 -6.12 10.79 -10.57
CA PRO A 1 -6.17 9.61 -9.68
C PRO A 1 -7.40 8.78 -10.00
N LEU A 2 -7.32 7.45 -9.81
CA LEU A 2 -8.49 6.57 -9.93
C LEU A 2 -9.49 6.91 -8.83
N GLU A 3 -10.78 6.97 -9.15
CA GLU A 3 -11.84 7.32 -8.19
C GLU A 3 -11.84 6.39 -6.95
N ARG A 4 -11.59 5.09 -7.16
CA ARG A 4 -11.48 4.12 -6.07
C ARG A 4 -10.35 4.45 -5.07
N VAL A 5 -9.22 4.97 -5.56
CA VAL A 5 -8.08 5.40 -4.72
C VAL A 5 -8.44 6.68 -3.99
N THR A 6 -9.10 7.63 -4.64
CA THR A 6 -9.59 8.86 -4.01
C THR A 6 -10.57 8.55 -2.87
N ARG A 7 -11.55 7.67 -3.10
CA ARG A 7 -12.50 7.23 -2.06
C ARG A 7 -11.78 6.53 -0.88
N PHE A 8 -10.79 5.70 -1.18
CA PHE A 8 -9.97 5.06 -0.15
C PHE A 8 -9.17 6.08 0.67
N HIS A 9 -8.55 7.07 0.03
CA HIS A 9 -7.81 8.14 0.74
C HIS A 9 -8.74 8.97 1.64
N VAL A 10 -9.95 9.27 1.19
CA VAL A 10 -10.97 9.95 2.03
C VAL A 10 -11.32 9.08 3.24
N TRP A 11 -11.48 7.76 3.06
CA TRP A 11 -11.75 6.83 4.16
C TRP A 11 -10.59 6.78 5.15
N LEU A 12 -9.33 6.64 4.69
CA LEU A 12 -8.14 6.71 5.55
C LEU A 12 -8.05 8.04 6.30
N GLY A 13 -8.32 9.16 5.63
CA GLY A 13 -8.32 10.48 6.26
C GLY A 13 -9.34 10.61 7.39
N ARG A 14 -10.51 9.97 7.26
CA ARG A 14 -11.48 9.87 8.35
C ARG A 14 -10.94 9.06 9.51
N LYS A 15 -10.32 7.88 9.25
CA LYS A 15 -9.71 7.03 10.27
C LYS A 15 -8.59 7.73 11.03
N ARG A 16 -7.72 8.47 10.33
CA ARG A 16 -6.67 9.27 10.94
C ARG A 16 -7.24 10.33 11.88
N ARG A 17 -8.20 11.15 11.43
CA ARG A 17 -8.81 12.21 12.25
C ARG A 17 -9.57 11.67 13.45
N SER A 18 -10.25 10.54 13.31
CA SER A 18 -10.98 9.89 14.41
C SER A 18 -10.11 9.00 15.29
N ARG A 19 -8.80 8.91 15.01
CA ARG A 19 -7.85 8.09 15.78
C ARG A 19 -8.31 6.62 15.93
N GLN A 20 -8.88 6.05 14.89
CA GLN A 20 -9.41 4.69 14.89
C GLN A 20 -8.42 3.70 14.30
N ALA A 21 -8.35 2.52 14.91
CA ALA A 21 -7.69 1.38 14.31
C ALA A 21 -8.58 0.75 13.21
N CYS A 22 -7.97 0.25 12.15
CA CYS A 22 -8.69 -0.39 11.05
C CYS A 22 -7.79 -1.34 10.27
N ARG A 23 -8.39 -2.11 9.35
CA ARG A 23 -7.64 -2.97 8.45
C ARG A 23 -8.02 -2.74 6.99
N VAL A 24 -7.06 -3.00 6.12
CA VAL A 24 -7.19 -2.94 4.66
C VAL A 24 -6.82 -4.32 4.10
N VAL A 25 -7.76 -4.99 3.49
CA VAL A 25 -7.56 -6.36 2.98
C VAL A 25 -7.88 -6.45 1.50
N GLY A 26 -7.34 -7.45 0.86
CA GLY A 26 -7.62 -7.77 -0.54
C GLY A 26 -6.53 -8.67 -1.12
N GLU A 27 -6.79 -9.24 -2.27
CA GLU A 27 -5.83 -10.11 -2.95
C GLU A 27 -4.53 -9.38 -3.31
N SER A 28 -3.45 -10.13 -3.51
CA SER A 28 -2.21 -9.58 -4.04
C SER A 28 -2.46 -8.89 -5.39
N ARG A 29 -1.61 -7.90 -5.74
CA ARG A 29 -1.69 -7.15 -7.00
C ARG A 29 -2.96 -6.30 -7.19
N THR A 30 -3.79 -6.08 -6.14
CA THR A 30 -4.97 -5.18 -6.21
C THR A 30 -4.61 -3.69 -6.00
N GLY A 31 -3.35 -3.36 -5.71
CA GLY A 31 -2.85 -1.99 -5.58
C GLY A 31 -2.89 -1.41 -4.16
N LYS A 32 -3.12 -2.23 -3.11
CA LYS A 32 -3.16 -1.78 -1.70
C LYS A 32 -1.91 -1.00 -1.29
N THR A 33 -0.74 -1.61 -1.48
CA THR A 33 0.57 -1.03 -1.13
C THR A 33 0.75 0.35 -1.74
N VAL A 34 0.57 0.45 -3.07
CA VAL A 34 0.72 1.72 -3.80
C VAL A 34 -0.28 2.77 -3.31
N ALA A 35 -1.53 2.39 -3.07
CA ALA A 35 -2.54 3.31 -2.56
C ALA A 35 -2.21 3.82 -1.15
N CYS A 36 -1.68 2.96 -0.26
CA CYS A 36 -1.25 3.35 1.09
C CYS A 36 0.00 4.23 1.06
N GLN A 37 1.00 3.89 0.24
CA GLN A 37 2.20 4.71 0.06
C GLN A 37 1.86 6.08 -0.53
N THR A 38 0.99 6.13 -1.54
CA THR A 38 0.50 7.40 -2.12
C THR A 38 -0.30 8.21 -1.10
N TYR A 39 -1.02 7.58 -0.17
CA TYR A 39 -1.65 8.30 0.93
C TYR A 39 -0.60 8.89 1.87
N ALA A 40 0.40 8.11 2.29
CA ALA A 40 1.47 8.60 3.16
C ALA A 40 2.25 9.75 2.53
N SER A 41 2.53 9.70 1.22
CA SER A 41 3.26 10.76 0.51
C SER A 41 2.51 12.11 0.43
N GLN A 42 1.22 12.14 0.72
CA GLN A 42 0.46 13.41 0.84
C GLN A 42 0.76 14.15 2.15
N TYR A 43 1.44 13.50 3.10
CA TYR A 43 1.82 14.03 4.40
C TYR A 43 3.33 13.90 4.60
N PRO A 44 4.15 14.61 3.79
CA PRO A 44 5.59 14.51 3.87
C PRO A 44 6.08 14.95 5.25
N PRO A 45 7.16 14.34 5.75
CA PRO A 45 7.81 14.83 6.96
C PRO A 45 8.24 16.30 6.83
N SER A 46 8.07 17.05 7.90
CA SER A 46 8.58 18.42 8.01
C SER A 46 9.46 18.54 9.25
N GLN A 47 10.50 19.34 9.19
CA GLN A 47 11.42 19.54 10.31
C GLN A 47 11.83 20.99 10.39
N GLN A 48 11.81 21.53 11.62
CA GLN A 48 12.42 22.82 11.96
C GLN A 48 13.76 22.59 12.64
N GLU A 49 14.68 23.53 12.51
CA GLU A 49 16.01 23.42 13.10
C GLU A 49 15.92 23.32 14.62
N GLY A 50 16.59 22.30 15.19
CA GLY A 50 16.57 22.02 16.63
C GLY A 50 15.35 21.28 17.17
N GLU A 51 14.34 21.00 16.34
CA GLU A 51 13.13 20.27 16.74
C GLU A 51 13.08 18.86 16.15
N PRO A 52 12.35 17.91 16.79
CA PRO A 52 12.06 16.62 16.20
C PRO A 52 11.27 16.77 14.88
N PRO A 53 11.46 15.86 13.89
CA PRO A 53 10.66 15.89 12.68
C PRO A 53 9.18 15.63 12.98
N ILE A 54 8.29 16.34 12.31
CA ILE A 54 6.84 16.07 12.33
C ILE A 54 6.55 15.07 11.21
N VAL A 55 6.03 13.88 11.56
CA VAL A 55 5.72 12.78 10.64
C VAL A 55 4.27 12.35 10.83
N PRO A 56 3.28 13.03 10.22
CA PRO A 56 1.87 12.77 10.52
C PRO A 56 1.41 11.36 10.13
N VAL A 57 1.97 10.79 9.05
CA VAL A 57 1.64 9.45 8.57
C VAL A 57 2.92 8.65 8.39
N LEU A 58 3.09 7.62 9.19
CA LEU A 58 4.22 6.71 9.13
C LEU A 58 3.80 5.44 8.39
N TYR A 59 4.58 5.04 7.39
CA TYR A 59 4.40 3.79 6.65
C TYR A 59 5.55 2.82 6.95
N TRP A 60 5.20 1.60 7.32
CA TRP A 60 6.14 0.51 7.52
C TRP A 60 5.69 -0.73 6.77
N HIS A 61 6.61 -1.34 6.03
CA HIS A 61 6.40 -2.61 5.36
C HIS A 61 7.01 -3.73 6.20
N ALA A 62 6.17 -4.62 6.72
CA ALA A 62 6.61 -5.70 7.60
C ALA A 62 7.42 -6.76 6.82
N PRO A 63 8.67 -7.02 7.22
CA PRO A 63 9.42 -8.16 6.70
C PRO A 63 8.74 -9.49 7.05
N GLU A 64 9.19 -10.58 6.43
CA GLU A 64 8.69 -11.91 6.77
C GLU A 64 9.01 -12.26 8.24
N ASP A 65 8.06 -12.87 8.93
CA ASP A 65 8.19 -13.33 10.33
C ASP A 65 8.60 -12.22 11.33
N SER A 66 8.07 -11.00 11.14
CA SER A 66 8.42 -9.82 11.94
C SER A 66 8.08 -9.95 13.42
N GLY A 67 9.08 -9.76 14.28
CA GLY A 67 8.94 -9.70 15.73
C GLY A 67 8.77 -8.26 16.25
N PRO A 68 8.68 -8.11 17.60
CA PRO A 68 8.57 -6.79 18.21
C PRO A 68 9.76 -5.86 17.90
N ARG A 69 10.96 -6.42 17.76
CA ARG A 69 12.15 -5.64 17.45
C ARG A 69 12.08 -5.05 16.04
N ASP A 70 11.67 -5.86 15.06
CA ASP A 70 11.55 -5.42 13.67
C ASP A 70 10.51 -4.30 13.52
N LEU A 71 9.38 -4.39 14.25
CA LEU A 71 8.38 -3.33 14.31
C LEU A 71 8.97 -2.02 14.86
N PHE A 72 9.69 -2.09 15.96
CA PHE A 72 10.25 -0.91 16.60
C PHE A 72 11.37 -0.27 15.78
N ASP A 73 12.26 -1.08 15.23
CA ASP A 73 13.32 -0.60 14.34
C ASP A 73 12.73 0.04 13.08
N GLY A 74 11.69 -0.58 12.46
CA GLY A 74 10.99 0.01 11.33
C GLY A 74 10.28 1.34 11.64
N ILE A 75 9.76 1.50 12.85
CA ILE A 75 9.22 2.80 13.31
C ILE A 75 10.33 3.84 13.42
N PHE A 76 11.47 3.50 14.02
CA PHE A 76 12.60 4.42 14.16
C PHE A 76 13.18 4.82 12.79
N ASP A 77 13.34 3.87 11.88
CA ASP A 77 13.80 4.14 10.52
C ASP A 77 12.85 5.11 9.78
N GLY A 78 11.55 4.90 9.94
CA GLY A 78 10.55 5.72 9.29
C GLY A 78 10.46 7.18 9.79
N VAL A 79 10.97 7.44 10.98
CA VAL A 79 11.10 8.81 11.55
C VAL A 79 12.55 9.30 11.56
N ASN A 80 13.45 8.57 10.92
CA ASN A 80 14.89 8.86 10.86
C ASN A 80 15.55 9.02 12.24
N TYR A 81 15.15 8.16 13.20
CA TYR A 81 15.66 8.15 14.56
C TYR A 81 16.70 7.04 14.77
N GLN A 82 17.90 7.40 15.17
CA GLN A 82 18.95 6.43 15.49
C GLN A 82 18.83 5.91 16.92
N LEU A 83 18.47 4.64 17.07
CA LEU A 83 18.42 4.00 18.38
C LEU A 83 19.80 3.52 18.81
N LYS A 84 20.24 3.94 20.01
CA LYS A 84 21.34 3.30 20.72
C LYS A 84 20.88 1.94 21.29
N ARG A 85 21.81 1.01 21.52
CA ARG A 85 21.52 -0.33 22.06
C ARG A 85 20.64 -0.26 23.31
N GLY A 86 19.76 -1.25 23.50
CA GLY A 86 18.87 -1.32 24.66
C GLY A 86 18.06 -2.62 24.71
N THR A 87 17.52 -2.94 25.88
CA THR A 87 16.57 -4.05 26.08
C THR A 87 15.27 -3.76 25.33
N ILE A 88 14.49 -4.80 25.04
CA ILE A 88 13.19 -4.66 24.34
C ILE A 88 12.23 -3.71 25.09
N SER A 89 12.28 -3.69 26.43
CA SER A 89 11.46 -2.81 27.26
C SER A 89 11.86 -1.35 27.14
N GLU A 90 13.16 -1.07 27.10
CA GLU A 90 13.69 0.30 26.88
C GLU A 90 13.34 0.79 25.48
N VAL A 91 13.51 -0.07 24.47
CA VAL A 91 13.17 0.22 23.08
C VAL A 91 11.68 0.52 22.94
N ARG A 92 10.79 -0.28 23.55
CA ARG A 92 9.33 -0.05 23.55
C ARG A 92 8.99 1.32 24.15
N ARG A 93 9.57 1.68 25.30
CA ARG A 93 9.36 3.00 25.91
C ARG A 93 9.81 4.13 24.96
N ARG A 94 10.99 3.97 24.35
CA ARG A 94 11.53 4.96 23.42
C ARG A 94 10.64 5.12 22.18
N VAL A 95 10.07 4.05 21.64
CA VAL A 95 9.09 4.13 20.53
C VAL A 95 7.93 5.04 20.88
N TYR A 96 7.35 4.91 22.07
CA TYR A 96 6.24 5.76 22.51
C TYR A 96 6.64 7.22 22.59
N GLU A 97 7.83 7.51 23.13
CA GLU A 97 8.37 8.88 23.24
C GLU A 97 8.59 9.48 21.85
N VAL A 98 9.21 8.72 20.94
CA VAL A 98 9.51 9.16 19.57
C VAL A 98 8.24 9.38 18.75
N LEU A 99 7.28 8.45 18.79
CA LEU A 99 6.00 8.63 18.09
C LEU A 99 5.24 9.88 18.55
N ARG A 100 5.31 10.22 19.85
CA ARG A 100 4.72 11.46 20.40
C ARG A 100 5.48 12.69 19.95
N SER A 101 6.81 12.70 20.08
CA SER A 101 7.63 13.86 19.71
C SER A 101 7.58 14.16 18.21
N CYS A 102 7.50 13.11 17.39
CA CYS A 102 7.31 13.25 15.93
C CYS A 102 5.86 13.52 15.51
N GLN A 103 4.93 13.68 16.46
CA GLN A 103 3.52 13.99 16.22
C GLN A 103 2.85 13.00 15.24
N VAL A 104 3.19 11.72 15.34
CA VAL A 104 2.61 10.69 14.48
C VAL A 104 1.11 10.57 14.79
N GLU A 105 0.29 10.68 13.76
CA GLU A 105 -1.17 10.57 13.84
C GLU A 105 -1.68 9.23 13.34
N MET A 106 -0.97 8.63 12.39
CA MET A 106 -1.33 7.35 11.78
C MET A 106 -0.10 6.51 11.49
N LEU A 107 -0.17 5.22 11.85
CA LEU A 107 0.80 4.18 11.50
C LEU A 107 0.17 3.22 10.52
N LEU A 108 0.70 3.16 9.29
CA LEU A 108 0.34 2.21 8.24
C LEU A 108 1.31 1.02 8.29
N ILE A 109 0.81 -0.18 8.55
CA ILE A 109 1.60 -1.40 8.63
C ILE A 109 1.21 -2.30 7.46
N ASP A 110 2.07 -2.36 6.43
CA ASP A 110 1.82 -3.18 5.25
C ASP A 110 2.37 -4.60 5.43
N GLU A 111 1.79 -5.56 4.71
CA GLU A 111 2.05 -6.99 4.83
C GLU A 111 1.86 -7.51 6.26
N ALA A 112 0.92 -6.93 7.02
CA ALA A 112 0.71 -7.21 8.44
C ALA A 112 0.41 -8.69 8.76
N HIS A 113 0.04 -9.49 7.78
CA HIS A 113 -0.12 -10.94 7.94
C HIS A 113 1.19 -11.71 8.15
N ARG A 114 2.36 -11.05 7.92
CA ARG A 114 3.70 -11.60 8.17
C ARG A 114 4.17 -11.41 9.61
N ILE A 115 3.42 -10.66 10.39
CA ILE A 115 3.78 -10.31 11.77
C ILE A 115 3.50 -11.49 12.69
N ARG A 116 4.45 -11.77 13.57
CA ARG A 116 4.29 -12.80 14.62
C ARG A 116 3.14 -12.45 15.57
N PRO A 117 2.36 -13.43 16.05
CA PRO A 117 1.20 -13.17 16.89
C PRO A 117 1.48 -12.29 18.11
N LYS A 118 2.60 -12.51 18.83
CA LYS A 118 2.95 -11.68 20.00
C LYS A 118 3.27 -10.22 19.70
N THR A 119 3.64 -9.88 18.47
CA THR A 119 3.91 -8.49 18.08
C THR A 119 2.61 -7.67 17.96
N PHE A 120 1.47 -8.33 17.73
CA PHE A 120 0.19 -7.63 17.73
C PHE A 120 -0.17 -7.02 19.09
N SER A 121 0.34 -7.56 20.20
CA SER A 121 0.20 -6.93 21.51
C SER A 121 0.91 -5.57 21.57
N ASP A 122 2.10 -5.45 20.97
CA ASP A 122 2.80 -4.16 20.88
C ASP A 122 2.08 -3.16 19.97
N ILE A 123 1.54 -3.63 18.85
CA ILE A 123 0.72 -2.80 17.94
C ILE A 123 -0.54 -2.28 18.65
N ARG A 124 -1.23 -3.15 19.37
CA ARG A 124 -2.38 -2.77 20.21
C ARG A 124 -1.99 -1.74 21.26
N ASP A 125 -0.88 -1.96 21.96
CA ASP A 125 -0.38 -1.04 22.99
C ASP A 125 -0.02 0.34 22.42
N ILE A 126 0.54 0.39 21.19
CA ILE A 126 0.77 1.65 20.47
C ILE A 126 -0.57 2.37 20.26
N PHE A 127 -1.57 1.68 19.75
CA PHE A 127 -2.91 2.25 19.54
C PHE A 127 -3.54 2.74 20.84
N ASP A 128 -3.61 1.88 21.85
CA ASP A 128 -4.31 2.16 23.13
C ASP A 128 -3.64 3.27 23.95
N LYS A 129 -2.28 3.33 23.97
CA LYS A 129 -1.52 4.27 24.81
C LYS A 129 -1.22 5.61 24.15
N LEU A 130 -1.16 5.64 22.82
CA LEU A 130 -0.82 6.88 22.10
C LEU A 130 -2.04 7.56 21.50
N GLY A 131 -3.16 6.87 21.35
CA GLY A 131 -4.36 7.40 20.71
C GLY A 131 -4.09 7.82 19.26
N ILE A 132 -3.24 7.09 18.53
CA ILE A 132 -2.99 7.29 17.11
C ILE A 132 -3.78 6.29 16.28
N SER A 133 -4.07 6.59 15.04
CA SER A 133 -4.67 5.62 14.14
C SER A 133 -3.66 4.55 13.76
N VAL A 134 -4.06 3.28 13.78
CA VAL A 134 -3.23 2.16 13.29
C VAL A 134 -3.99 1.40 12.20
N VAL A 135 -3.34 1.19 11.08
CA VAL A 135 -3.91 0.52 9.91
C VAL A 135 -3.12 -0.74 9.59
N LEU A 136 -3.75 -1.89 9.70
CA LEU A 136 -3.17 -3.16 9.26
C LEU A 136 -3.54 -3.42 7.80
N ILE A 137 -2.54 -3.57 6.95
CA ILE A 137 -2.73 -3.80 5.50
C ILE A 137 -2.22 -5.19 5.16
N GLY A 138 -2.98 -5.96 4.37
CA GLY A 138 -2.54 -7.30 3.98
C GLY A 138 -3.48 -8.00 3.03
N THR A 139 -3.20 -9.28 2.81
CA THR A 139 -4.09 -10.18 2.05
C THR A 139 -5.21 -10.72 2.95
N ASP A 140 -6.11 -11.54 2.41
CA ASP A 140 -7.16 -12.20 3.21
C ASP A 140 -6.59 -13.07 4.35
N ARG A 141 -5.31 -13.44 4.31
CA ARG A 141 -4.60 -14.09 5.42
C ARG A 141 -4.57 -13.21 6.68
N LEU A 142 -4.56 -11.88 6.53
CA LEU A 142 -4.61 -10.95 7.66
C LEU A 142 -5.90 -11.14 8.47
N ASP A 143 -7.04 -11.32 7.84
CA ASP A 143 -8.31 -11.57 8.53
C ASP A 143 -8.22 -12.83 9.40
N ALA A 144 -7.59 -13.89 8.90
CA ALA A 144 -7.41 -15.13 9.66
C ALA A 144 -6.47 -14.94 10.86
N VAL A 145 -5.44 -14.11 10.74
CA VAL A 145 -4.51 -13.81 11.84
C VAL A 145 -5.19 -12.96 12.91
N VAL A 146 -5.85 -11.87 12.49
CA VAL A 146 -6.50 -10.92 13.42
C VAL A 146 -7.65 -11.57 14.19
N ARG A 147 -8.43 -12.48 13.57
CA ARG A 147 -9.54 -13.19 14.21
C ARG A 147 -9.12 -14.18 15.30
N ARG A 148 -7.84 -14.57 15.37
CA ARG A 148 -7.33 -15.49 16.42
C ARG A 148 -7.27 -14.84 17.81
N ASP A 149 -7.22 -13.52 17.85
CA ASP A 149 -7.18 -12.74 19.09
C ASP A 149 -8.36 -11.76 19.10
N GLU A 150 -9.34 -12.02 19.96
CA GLU A 150 -10.56 -11.20 20.07
C GLU A 150 -10.24 -9.74 20.44
N GLN A 151 -9.21 -9.51 21.26
CA GLN A 151 -8.82 -8.15 21.66
C GLN A 151 -8.25 -7.36 20.49
N ILE A 152 -7.52 -8.01 19.58
CA ILE A 152 -7.01 -7.41 18.34
C ILE A 152 -8.18 -7.22 17.37
N TYR A 153 -8.99 -8.25 17.17
CA TYR A 153 -10.12 -8.19 16.23
C TYR A 153 -11.08 -7.04 16.56
N ASN A 154 -11.47 -6.87 17.83
CA ASN A 154 -12.39 -5.82 18.24
C ASN A 154 -11.87 -4.41 18.00
N ARG A 155 -10.55 -4.18 18.04
CA ARG A 155 -9.95 -2.88 17.73
C ARG A 155 -9.87 -2.62 16.22
N PHE A 156 -9.62 -3.66 15.44
CA PHE A 156 -9.43 -3.57 13.98
C PHE A 156 -10.68 -4.01 13.20
N MET A 157 -11.87 -3.87 13.77
CA MET A 157 -13.13 -4.30 13.11
C MET A 157 -13.41 -3.55 11.81
N ALA A 158 -13.13 -2.24 11.77
CA ALA A 158 -13.34 -1.44 10.56
C ALA A 158 -12.41 -1.94 9.45
N CYS A 159 -13.01 -2.33 8.32
CA CYS A 159 -12.31 -2.96 7.20
C CYS A 159 -12.62 -2.24 5.89
N HIS A 160 -11.58 -1.92 5.13
CA HIS A 160 -11.70 -1.54 3.72
C HIS A 160 -11.18 -2.70 2.86
N ARG A 161 -11.99 -3.13 1.88
CA ARG A 161 -11.61 -4.21 0.97
C ARG A 161 -11.20 -3.65 -0.38
N PHE A 162 -10.00 -3.98 -0.81
CA PHE A 162 -9.54 -3.75 -2.17
C PHE A 162 -9.96 -4.92 -3.05
N GLU A 163 -10.91 -4.65 -3.92
CA GLU A 163 -11.39 -5.61 -4.91
C GLU A 163 -10.59 -5.50 -6.22
N ARG A 164 -10.72 -6.47 -7.08
CA ARG A 164 -10.25 -6.40 -8.46
C ARG A 164 -10.97 -5.26 -9.19
N MET A 165 -10.36 -4.71 -10.22
CA MET A 165 -11.00 -3.72 -11.08
C MET A 165 -12.13 -4.36 -11.88
N ASN A 166 -13.27 -3.69 -11.94
CA ASN A 166 -14.30 -4.01 -12.91
C ASN A 166 -13.90 -3.49 -14.32
N ARG A 167 -14.72 -3.78 -15.34
CA ARG A 167 -14.45 -3.36 -16.73
C ARG A 167 -14.30 -1.84 -16.88
N SER A 168 -15.13 -1.07 -16.18
CA SER A 168 -15.07 0.39 -16.22
C SER A 168 -13.77 0.91 -15.61
N ASP A 169 -13.40 0.39 -14.43
CA ASP A 169 -12.15 0.74 -13.75
C ASP A 169 -10.92 0.34 -14.59
N LEU A 170 -10.95 -0.86 -15.21
CA LEU A 170 -9.90 -1.32 -16.11
C LEU A 170 -9.71 -0.38 -17.28
N LYS A 171 -10.80 0.01 -17.96
CA LYS A 171 -10.75 0.92 -19.10
C LYS A 171 -10.20 2.30 -18.71
N VAL A 172 -10.65 2.85 -17.58
CA VAL A 172 -10.15 4.14 -17.07
C VAL A 172 -8.68 4.03 -16.70
N SER A 173 -8.28 2.96 -16.00
CA SER A 173 -6.88 2.71 -15.63
C SER A 173 -5.99 2.61 -16.86
N THR A 174 -6.39 1.82 -17.86
CA THR A 174 -5.66 1.64 -19.12
C THR A 174 -5.44 2.99 -19.83
N GLY A 175 -6.49 3.83 -19.92
CA GLY A 175 -6.36 5.15 -20.53
C GLY A 175 -5.42 6.08 -19.75
N LEU A 176 -5.42 6.00 -18.43
CA LEU A 176 -4.47 6.76 -17.60
C LEU A 176 -3.02 6.27 -17.80
N TRP A 177 -2.81 4.95 -17.89
CA TRP A 177 -1.49 4.38 -18.20
C TRP A 177 -0.98 4.84 -19.55
N GLU A 178 -1.80 4.72 -20.60
CA GLU A 178 -1.45 5.19 -21.96
C GLU A 178 -1.04 6.66 -21.96
N LYS A 179 -1.83 7.50 -21.30
CA LYS A 179 -1.64 8.96 -21.32
C LYS A 179 -0.47 9.46 -20.44
N HIS A 180 -0.26 8.84 -19.28
CA HIS A 180 0.62 9.42 -18.24
C HIS A 180 1.83 8.54 -17.87
N VAL A 181 1.82 7.27 -18.24
CA VAL A 181 2.89 6.33 -17.86
C VAL A 181 3.66 5.88 -19.09
N LEU A 182 2.99 5.39 -20.11
CA LEU A 182 3.64 4.84 -21.30
C LEU A 182 4.21 5.95 -22.20
N GLN A 183 3.42 6.97 -22.50
CA GLN A 183 3.82 8.15 -23.28
C GLN A 183 4.56 7.80 -24.59
N LEU A 184 4.09 6.76 -25.29
CA LEU A 184 4.63 6.36 -26.58
C LEU A 184 4.37 7.46 -27.62
N PRO A 185 5.20 7.54 -28.71
CA PRO A 185 5.07 8.58 -29.73
C PRO A 185 3.68 8.65 -30.36
N GLU A 186 3.03 7.50 -30.58
CA GLU A 186 1.67 7.40 -31.10
C GLU A 186 0.73 6.71 -30.12
N SER A 187 -0.58 7.02 -30.24
CA SER A 187 -1.60 6.38 -29.41
C SER A 187 -1.80 4.92 -29.80
N SER A 188 -1.66 4.05 -28.83
CA SER A 188 -1.91 2.61 -28.98
C SER A 188 -3.39 2.24 -28.96
N LYS A 189 -4.27 3.21 -28.70
CA LYS A 189 -5.74 3.01 -28.59
C LYS A 189 -6.10 1.85 -27.65
N LEU A 190 -5.39 1.76 -26.52
CA LEU A 190 -5.53 0.67 -25.54
C LEU A 190 -6.94 0.59 -24.95
N THR A 191 -7.71 1.68 -25.00
CA THR A 191 -9.12 1.72 -24.56
C THR A 191 -10.11 1.21 -25.59
N SER A 192 -9.66 0.78 -26.79
CA SER A 192 -10.52 0.18 -27.80
C SER A 192 -11.07 -1.19 -27.36
N GLY A 193 -12.22 -1.58 -27.91
CA GLY A 193 -12.89 -2.81 -27.49
C GLY A 193 -12.08 -4.09 -27.70
N SER A 194 -11.23 -4.16 -28.73
CA SER A 194 -10.35 -5.30 -28.98
C SER A 194 -9.23 -5.40 -27.96
N MET A 195 -8.53 -4.28 -27.70
CA MET A 195 -7.45 -4.22 -26.72
C MET A 195 -7.98 -4.48 -25.29
N GLN A 196 -9.12 -3.90 -24.94
CA GLN A 196 -9.74 -4.10 -23.62
C GLN A 196 -10.10 -5.56 -23.36
N ARG A 197 -10.59 -6.31 -24.37
CA ARG A 197 -10.88 -7.75 -24.21
C ARG A 197 -9.61 -8.57 -23.93
N LEU A 198 -8.50 -8.24 -24.60
CA LEU A 198 -7.22 -8.91 -24.34
C LEU A 198 -6.72 -8.61 -22.92
N LEU A 199 -6.73 -7.34 -22.53
CA LEU A 199 -6.30 -6.90 -21.20
C LEU A 199 -7.20 -7.48 -20.10
N GLU A 200 -8.52 -7.48 -20.25
CA GLU A 200 -9.45 -8.08 -19.29
C GLU A 200 -9.20 -9.57 -19.12
N GLY A 201 -9.05 -10.31 -20.23
CA GLY A 201 -8.80 -11.75 -20.21
C GLY A 201 -7.47 -12.12 -19.53
N CYS A 202 -6.42 -11.33 -19.75
CA CYS A 202 -5.13 -11.55 -19.13
C CYS A 202 -5.09 -11.09 -17.66
N THR A 203 -5.50 -9.85 -17.40
CA THR A 203 -5.30 -9.23 -16.09
C THR A 203 -6.34 -9.64 -15.05
N GLN A 204 -7.52 -10.10 -15.48
CA GLN A 204 -8.64 -10.44 -14.60
C GLN A 204 -8.97 -9.33 -13.57
N GLY A 205 -8.67 -8.08 -13.91
CA GLY A 205 -8.88 -6.92 -13.05
C GLY A 205 -7.79 -6.66 -12.00
N TYR A 206 -6.67 -7.37 -12.04
CA TYR A 206 -5.52 -7.06 -11.19
C TYR A 206 -4.70 -5.90 -11.74
N ILE A 207 -4.68 -4.76 -11.03
CA ILE A 207 -3.96 -3.56 -11.47
C ILE A 207 -2.44 -3.77 -11.58
N GLY A 208 -1.86 -4.59 -10.69
CA GLY A 208 -0.43 -4.90 -10.76
C GLY A 208 -0.08 -5.77 -11.97
N LEU A 209 -1.03 -6.57 -12.48
CA LEU A 209 -0.83 -7.33 -13.71
C LEU A 209 -1.03 -6.45 -14.95
N LEU A 210 -1.98 -5.51 -14.89
CA LEU A 210 -2.15 -4.50 -15.94
C LEU A 210 -0.86 -3.67 -16.12
N ASP A 211 -0.27 -3.19 -15.03
CA ASP A 211 1.00 -2.45 -15.07
C ASP A 211 2.12 -3.28 -15.69
N ALA A 212 2.29 -4.53 -15.25
CA ALA A 212 3.32 -5.43 -15.76
C ALA A 212 3.18 -5.66 -17.29
N VAL A 213 1.99 -6.05 -17.73
CA VAL A 213 1.70 -6.33 -19.16
C VAL A 213 1.91 -5.09 -20.01
N LEU A 214 1.41 -3.93 -19.58
CA LEU A 214 1.54 -2.70 -20.36
C LEU A 214 2.99 -2.20 -20.45
N ARG A 215 3.77 -2.34 -19.37
CA ARG A 215 5.21 -2.00 -19.39
C ARG A 215 5.99 -2.93 -20.30
N SER A 216 5.77 -4.25 -20.22
CA SER A 216 6.41 -5.20 -21.13
C SER A 216 6.05 -4.93 -22.58
N ALA A 217 4.79 -4.66 -22.89
CA ALA A 217 4.35 -4.34 -24.24
C ALA A 217 4.97 -3.02 -24.77
N ALA A 218 5.14 -2.02 -23.89
CA ALA A 218 5.80 -0.77 -24.28
C ALA A 218 7.30 -0.96 -24.56
N ILE A 219 7.99 -1.75 -23.75
CA ILE A 219 9.41 -2.08 -23.94
C ILE A 219 9.58 -2.81 -25.29
N GLU A 220 8.81 -3.87 -25.52
CA GLU A 220 8.83 -4.64 -26.78
C GLU A 220 8.57 -3.75 -28.00
N THR A 221 7.61 -2.81 -27.89
CA THR A 221 7.29 -1.82 -28.94
C THR A 221 8.51 -0.97 -29.27
N LEU A 222 9.21 -0.46 -28.26
CA LEU A 222 10.38 0.41 -28.43
C LEU A 222 11.57 -0.38 -28.98
N GLU A 223 11.79 -1.61 -28.53
CA GLU A 223 12.87 -2.49 -29.03
C GLU A 223 12.69 -2.86 -30.50
N ARG A 224 11.46 -2.97 -30.99
CA ARG A 224 11.13 -3.18 -32.40
C ARG A 224 11.16 -1.88 -33.23
N GLY A 225 11.38 -0.73 -32.62
CA GLY A 225 11.33 0.57 -33.28
C GLY A 225 9.93 1.02 -33.71
N GLU A 226 8.88 0.41 -33.12
CA GLU A 226 7.49 0.81 -33.35
C GLU A 226 7.11 1.99 -32.47
N GLN A 227 6.08 2.76 -32.87
CA GLN A 227 5.68 3.99 -32.18
C GLN A 227 4.46 3.81 -31.26
N HIS A 228 3.76 2.68 -31.35
CA HIS A 228 2.59 2.36 -30.53
C HIS A 228 2.50 0.84 -30.31
N ILE A 229 1.83 0.44 -29.23
CA ILE A 229 1.57 -0.97 -28.94
C ILE A 229 0.51 -1.48 -29.94
N SER A 230 0.94 -2.30 -30.88
CA SER A 230 0.04 -2.98 -31.80
C SER A 230 -0.70 -4.13 -31.08
N LYS A 231 -1.80 -4.61 -31.69
CA LYS A 231 -2.53 -5.75 -31.17
C LYS A 231 -1.66 -7.01 -31.14
N ALA A 232 -0.81 -7.20 -32.15
CA ALA A 232 0.11 -8.34 -32.25
C ALA A 232 1.11 -8.35 -31.10
N ILE A 233 1.79 -7.22 -30.83
CA ILE A 233 2.71 -7.10 -29.70
C ILE A 233 2.00 -7.39 -28.38
N LEU A 234 0.80 -6.84 -28.18
CA LEU A 234 0.06 -7.09 -26.94
C LEU A 234 -0.32 -8.57 -26.78
N GLU A 235 -0.71 -9.26 -27.84
CA GLU A 235 -1.02 -10.69 -27.84
C GLU A 235 0.21 -11.55 -27.52
N GLU A 236 1.37 -11.21 -28.09
CA GLU A 236 2.64 -11.90 -27.82
C GLU A 236 3.04 -11.75 -26.34
N VAL A 237 3.05 -10.51 -25.84
CA VAL A 237 3.38 -10.24 -24.42
C VAL A 237 2.39 -10.94 -23.48
N ILE A 238 1.09 -10.91 -23.77
CA ILE A 238 0.08 -11.61 -22.96
C ILE A 238 0.33 -13.13 -22.90
N ALA A 239 0.90 -13.72 -23.94
CA ALA A 239 1.21 -15.15 -23.95
C ALA A 239 2.24 -15.55 -22.87
N GLU A 240 3.13 -14.64 -22.47
CA GLU A 240 4.11 -14.85 -21.40
C GLU A 240 3.49 -14.88 -19.99
N TYR A 241 2.28 -14.35 -19.83
CA TYR A 241 1.56 -14.25 -18.55
C TYR A 241 0.46 -15.31 -18.35
N ARG A 242 0.39 -16.31 -19.24
CA ARG A 242 -0.62 -17.39 -19.20
C ARG A 242 -0.12 -18.70 -18.57
#